data_ba96dcf2caa35f672e98116ab4364504
#
_entry.id   ba96dcf2caa35f672e98116ab4364504
#
_cell.length_a   1.000
_cell.length_b   1.000
_cell.length_c   1.000
_cell.angle_alpha   90.00
_cell.angle_beta   90.00
_cell.angle_gamma   90.00
#
_symmetry.space_group_name_H-M   'P 1'
#
loop_
_entity.id
_entity.type
_entity.pdbx_description
1 polymer ?
#
loop_
_entity_poly.entity_id
_entity_poly.type
_entity_poly.pdbx_seq_one_letter_code
_entity_poly.pdbx_strand_id
1 'polypeptide(L)'
;MKRIFLRSSLLVLSLLSLGCSQQGQTASPASEAIASTDSLEGRQVLIGKTLLLDYGTMKAEVRYDSDSVYWRTMTPEGQQTGQDREIPSYEALGGDRFFVTWQEADGTAVTQIVDLREGTVMASVLDPAKAKSGDRTPLVLVGTAKEVTQAK
;
A
#
# COMPACT_ATOMS: atom_id res chain seq x y z
N MET A 1 24.90 34.53 26.82
CA MET A 1 25.26 34.14 28.22
C MET A 1 25.42 32.62 28.24
N LYS A 2 26.68 32.22 28.50
CA LYS A 2 27.10 30.80 28.64
C LYS A 2 26.63 30.26 29.97
N ARG A 3 26.14 29.04 30.08
CA ARG A 3 26.30 28.20 31.27
C ARG A 3 26.45 26.74 30.84
N ILE A 4 27.70 26.32 30.98
CA ILE A 4 28.21 24.96 30.99
C ILE A 4 27.94 24.39 32.38
N PHE A 5 27.40 23.19 32.49
CA PHE A 5 27.50 22.39 33.72
C PHE A 5 27.98 20.98 33.35
N LEU A 6 29.23 20.80 33.73
CA LEU A 6 29.97 19.54 33.76
C LEU A 6 29.92 18.99 35.21
N ARG A 7 29.59 17.72 35.42
CA ARG A 7 29.96 16.89 36.61
C ARG A 7 29.65 15.45 36.21
N SER A 8 30.64 14.62 35.92
CA SER A 8 31.62 13.91 36.77
C SER A 8 31.03 12.82 37.65
N SER A 9 31.41 11.60 37.28
CA SER A 9 31.83 10.42 38.06
C SER A 9 30.90 9.82 39.11
N LEU A 10 30.63 8.52 39.01
CA LEU A 10 31.22 7.54 39.93
C LEU A 10 31.11 6.11 39.37
N LEU A 11 32.24 5.47 39.42
CA LEU A 11 32.52 4.08 39.17
C LEU A 11 32.06 3.25 40.37
N VAL A 12 31.29 2.21 40.21
CA VAL A 12 31.20 1.11 41.19
C VAL A 12 31.33 -0.21 40.49
N LEU A 13 32.46 -0.79 40.71
CA LEU A 13 32.85 -2.15 40.35
C LEU A 13 32.32 -3.10 41.45
N SER A 14 31.54 -4.09 41.10
CA SER A 14 31.26 -5.25 41.95
C SER A 14 31.27 -6.52 41.14
N LEU A 15 32.21 -7.37 41.47
CA LEU A 15 32.46 -8.72 40.98
C LEU A 15 31.54 -9.74 41.62
N LEU A 16 31.41 -10.87 40.91
CA LEU A 16 31.12 -12.24 41.34
C LEU A 16 29.64 -12.64 41.52
N SER A 17 29.15 -13.47 40.57
CA SER A 17 28.90 -14.89 40.92
C SER A 17 28.66 -15.70 39.64
N LEU A 18 29.46 -16.79 39.54
CA LEU A 18 29.23 -17.90 38.61
C LEU A 18 27.89 -18.56 38.93
N GLY A 19 27.07 -18.72 37.92
CA GLY A 19 25.87 -19.55 37.95
C GLY A 19 25.66 -20.14 36.57
N CYS A 20 26.27 -21.26 36.24
CA CYS A 20 25.88 -22.14 35.13
C CYS A 20 24.44 -22.63 35.36
N SER A 21 23.52 -22.22 34.52
CA SER A 21 22.30 -22.95 34.25
C SER A 21 22.02 -22.81 32.76
N GLN A 22 22.40 -23.86 32.02
CA GLN A 22 21.90 -24.10 30.69
C GLN A 22 20.39 -24.30 30.79
N GLN A 23 19.64 -23.32 30.41
CA GLN A 23 18.24 -23.50 30.06
C GLN A 23 18.09 -23.16 28.59
N GLY A 24 17.64 -24.16 27.84
CA GLY A 24 17.50 -24.14 26.39
C GLY A 24 16.80 -22.90 25.89
N GLN A 25 17.50 -22.11 25.10
CA GLN A 25 16.89 -21.20 24.16
C GLN A 25 16.15 -22.06 23.14
N THR A 26 14.85 -22.25 23.36
CA THR A 26 13.95 -22.52 22.25
C THR A 26 14.01 -21.30 21.36
N ALA A 27 14.80 -21.39 20.29
CA ALA A 27 14.74 -20.48 19.17
C ALA A 27 13.27 -20.42 18.74
N SER A 28 12.66 -19.25 18.95
CA SER A 28 11.39 -18.93 18.31
C SER A 28 11.64 -19.08 16.82
N PRO A 29 10.85 -19.89 16.10
CA PRO A 29 11.01 -19.96 14.66
C PRO A 29 10.79 -18.53 14.16
N ALA A 30 11.82 -17.96 13.53
CA ALA A 30 11.67 -16.83 12.67
C ALA A 30 10.49 -17.15 11.77
N SER A 31 9.45 -16.31 11.80
CA SER A 31 8.37 -16.38 10.87
C SER A 31 9.00 -16.20 9.49
N GLU A 32 9.34 -17.33 8.85
CA GLU A 32 9.58 -17.34 7.42
C GLU A 32 8.30 -16.76 6.82
N ALA A 33 8.41 -15.55 6.30
CA ALA A 33 7.42 -15.02 5.40
C ALA A 33 7.33 -16.03 4.26
N ILE A 34 6.32 -16.89 4.34
CA ILE A 34 5.94 -17.77 3.26
C ILE A 34 5.47 -16.83 2.15
N ALA A 35 6.40 -16.45 1.28
CA ALA A 35 6.04 -15.94 -0.03
C ALA A 35 5.37 -17.14 -0.72
N SER A 36 4.07 -17.27 -0.49
CA SER A 36 3.30 -18.34 -1.09
C SER A 36 3.38 -18.17 -2.61
N THR A 37 3.69 -19.25 -3.29
CA THR A 37 3.62 -19.38 -4.77
C THR A 37 2.27 -18.88 -5.29
N ASP A 38 1.24 -18.95 -4.46
CA ASP A 38 -0.11 -18.43 -4.68
C ASP A 38 -0.15 -16.90 -4.92
N SER A 39 0.75 -16.13 -4.29
CA SER A 39 0.81 -14.67 -4.48
C SER A 39 1.36 -14.26 -5.85
N LEU A 40 2.20 -15.08 -6.49
CA LEU A 40 2.74 -14.79 -7.82
C LEU A 40 1.76 -15.17 -8.94
N GLU A 41 1.09 -16.31 -8.81
CA GLU A 41 0.05 -16.72 -9.77
C GLU A 41 -1.17 -15.81 -9.71
N GLY A 42 -1.62 -15.43 -8.49
CA GLY A 42 -2.70 -14.48 -8.31
C GLY A 42 -2.40 -13.11 -8.91
N ARG A 43 -1.17 -12.59 -8.73
CA ARG A 43 -0.75 -11.30 -9.30
C ARG A 43 -0.89 -11.23 -10.82
N GLN A 44 -0.64 -12.34 -11.51
CA GLN A 44 -0.76 -12.45 -12.97
C GLN A 44 -2.19 -12.23 -13.48
N VAL A 45 -3.21 -12.51 -12.66
CA VAL A 45 -4.61 -12.36 -13.06
C VAL A 45 -5.02 -10.88 -13.21
N LEU A 46 -4.43 -9.96 -12.44
CA LEU A 46 -4.68 -8.51 -12.55
C LEU A 46 -3.82 -7.85 -13.63
N ILE A 47 -2.57 -8.32 -13.80
CA ILE A 47 -1.61 -7.71 -14.72
C ILE A 47 -2.10 -7.83 -16.16
N GLY A 48 -2.00 -6.74 -16.92
CA GLY A 48 -2.48 -6.61 -18.31
C GLY A 48 -3.95 -6.22 -18.41
N LYS A 49 -4.70 -6.14 -17.30
CA LYS A 49 -6.10 -5.73 -17.34
C LYS A 49 -6.25 -4.21 -17.29
N THR A 50 -7.29 -3.74 -17.98
CA THR A 50 -7.81 -2.39 -17.82
C THR A 50 -9.19 -2.48 -17.18
N LEU A 51 -9.38 -1.80 -16.06
CA LEU A 51 -10.64 -1.79 -15.33
C LEU A 51 -11.26 -0.39 -15.37
N LEU A 52 -12.57 -0.33 -15.59
CA LEU A 52 -13.39 0.83 -15.29
C LEU A 52 -13.87 0.70 -13.85
N LEU A 53 -13.45 1.62 -13.01
CA LEU A 53 -13.83 1.75 -11.61
C LEU A 53 -14.91 2.83 -11.50
N ASP A 54 -16.08 2.50 -11.00
CA ASP A 54 -17.20 3.44 -10.85
C ASP A 54 -17.52 3.61 -9.36
N TYR A 55 -17.22 4.79 -8.82
CA TYR A 55 -17.45 5.16 -7.42
C TYR A 55 -18.74 5.99 -7.22
N GLY A 56 -19.56 6.14 -8.27
CA GLY A 56 -20.77 6.96 -8.26
C GLY A 56 -20.49 8.45 -8.39
N THR A 57 -19.62 9.02 -7.57
CA THR A 57 -19.24 10.45 -7.61
C THR A 57 -18.15 10.75 -8.64
N MET A 58 -17.40 9.75 -9.02
CA MET A 58 -16.36 9.81 -10.05
C MET A 58 -16.13 8.41 -10.65
N LYS A 59 -15.47 8.38 -11.79
CA LYS A 59 -14.99 7.14 -12.41
C LYS A 59 -13.48 7.20 -12.61
N ALA A 60 -12.85 6.04 -12.65
CA ALA A 60 -11.46 5.91 -13.05
C ALA A 60 -11.29 4.72 -14.00
N GLU A 61 -10.55 4.91 -15.06
CA GLU A 61 -10.03 3.80 -15.87
C GLU A 61 -8.60 3.56 -15.45
N VAL A 62 -8.30 2.33 -15.04
CA VAL A 62 -6.98 1.96 -14.52
C VAL A 62 -6.47 0.74 -15.25
N ARG A 63 -5.29 0.87 -15.88
CA ARG A 63 -4.56 -0.24 -16.49
C ARG A 63 -3.43 -0.65 -15.56
N TYR A 64 -3.40 -1.95 -15.26
CA TYR A 64 -2.42 -2.56 -14.36
C TYR A 64 -1.39 -3.32 -15.20
N ASP A 65 -0.20 -2.76 -15.35
CA ASP A 65 0.93 -3.41 -16.02
C ASP A 65 1.92 -3.95 -14.96
N SER A 66 2.88 -4.78 -15.36
CA SER A 66 3.82 -5.43 -14.43
C SER A 66 4.71 -4.43 -13.67
N ASP A 67 5.02 -3.29 -14.27
CA ASP A 67 5.96 -2.27 -13.79
C ASP A 67 5.33 -0.89 -13.64
N SER A 68 4.06 -0.75 -14.00
CA SER A 68 3.38 0.54 -13.99
C SER A 68 1.88 0.39 -13.82
N VAL A 69 1.26 1.42 -13.27
CA VAL A 69 -0.17 1.64 -13.31
C VAL A 69 -0.43 2.92 -14.10
N TYR A 70 -1.28 2.83 -15.10
CA TYR A 70 -1.79 3.99 -15.81
C TYR A 70 -3.21 4.24 -15.35
N TRP A 71 -3.52 5.46 -14.94
CA TRP A 71 -4.85 5.82 -14.50
C TRP A 71 -5.37 7.07 -15.22
N ARG A 72 -6.68 7.11 -15.39
CA ARG A 72 -7.43 8.23 -15.92
C ARG A 72 -8.71 8.42 -15.11
N THR A 73 -8.87 9.57 -14.48
CA THR A 73 -10.08 9.91 -13.73
C THR A 73 -11.07 10.69 -14.59
N MET A 74 -12.35 10.52 -14.28
CA MET A 74 -13.45 11.14 -15.04
C MET A 74 -14.58 11.56 -14.08
N THR A 75 -15.36 12.55 -14.49
CA THR A 75 -16.66 12.82 -13.86
C THR A 75 -17.62 11.64 -14.07
N PRO A 76 -18.74 11.56 -13.34
CA PRO A 76 -19.77 10.52 -13.58
C PRO A 76 -20.25 10.48 -15.03
N GLU A 77 -20.30 11.64 -15.72
CA GLU A 77 -20.72 11.79 -17.12
C GLU A 77 -19.63 11.39 -18.11
N GLY A 78 -18.40 11.08 -17.64
CA GLY A 78 -17.30 10.60 -18.47
C GLY A 78 -16.33 11.68 -18.95
N GLN A 79 -16.43 12.91 -18.45
CA GLN A 79 -15.46 13.96 -18.78
C GLN A 79 -14.15 13.71 -18.00
N GLN A 80 -13.02 13.62 -18.69
CA GLN A 80 -11.73 13.41 -18.08
C GLN A 80 -11.33 14.58 -17.16
N THR A 81 -10.84 14.22 -15.97
CA THR A 81 -10.39 15.19 -14.94
C THR A 81 -8.91 15.11 -14.63
N GLY A 82 -8.28 13.95 -14.86
CA GLY A 82 -6.84 13.74 -14.65
C GLY A 82 -6.38 12.44 -15.30
N GLN A 83 -5.07 12.30 -15.47
CA GLN A 83 -4.42 11.06 -15.87
C GLN A 83 -2.93 11.13 -15.53
N ASP A 84 -2.34 9.99 -15.20
CA ASP A 84 -0.89 9.83 -15.09
C ASP A 84 -0.48 8.36 -15.16
N ARG A 85 0.82 8.11 -15.00
CA ARG A 85 1.44 6.79 -14.95
C ARG A 85 2.42 6.73 -13.79
N GLU A 86 2.23 5.72 -12.91
CA GLU A 86 2.99 5.58 -11.67
C GLU A 86 3.61 4.19 -11.55
N ILE A 87 4.51 4.02 -10.59
CA ILE A 87 5.11 2.73 -10.26
C ILE A 87 4.33 2.12 -9.09
N PRO A 88 3.59 1.03 -9.30
CA PRO A 88 2.78 0.41 -8.26
C PRO A 88 3.54 -0.66 -7.49
N SER A 89 3.00 -0.98 -6.30
CA SER A 89 3.24 -2.25 -5.62
C SER A 89 1.96 -3.07 -5.65
N TYR A 90 2.09 -4.37 -5.92
CA TYR A 90 1.00 -5.32 -6.00
C TYR A 90 1.14 -6.42 -4.97
N GLU A 91 0.03 -6.82 -4.35
CA GLU A 91 -0.06 -8.01 -3.50
C GLU A 91 -1.36 -8.76 -3.78
N ALA A 92 -1.28 -10.06 -4.01
CA ALA A 92 -2.45 -10.92 -4.13
C ALA A 92 -2.97 -11.29 -2.74
N LEU A 93 -4.25 -11.01 -2.48
CA LEU A 93 -4.91 -11.32 -1.21
C LEU A 93 -5.64 -12.67 -1.23
N GLY A 94 -5.53 -13.41 -2.35
CA GLY A 94 -6.26 -14.65 -2.61
C GLY A 94 -7.71 -14.40 -3.06
N GLY A 95 -8.30 -15.40 -3.77
CA GLY A 95 -9.68 -15.34 -4.25
C GLY A 95 -9.95 -14.20 -5.23
N ASP A 96 -9.01 -13.94 -6.15
CA ASP A 96 -9.07 -12.88 -7.17
C ASP A 96 -9.14 -11.45 -6.59
N ARG A 97 -8.64 -11.26 -5.36
CA ARG A 97 -8.50 -9.97 -4.71
C ARG A 97 -7.06 -9.50 -4.71
N PHE A 98 -6.87 -8.20 -4.94
CA PHE A 98 -5.57 -7.58 -5.09
C PHE A 98 -5.48 -6.29 -4.28
N PHE A 99 -4.39 -6.15 -3.54
CA PHE A 99 -3.96 -4.89 -2.97
C PHE A 99 -3.02 -4.22 -3.97
N VAL A 100 -3.29 -2.98 -4.30
CA VAL A 100 -2.47 -2.17 -5.21
C VAL A 100 -2.23 -0.83 -4.55
N THR A 101 -0.99 -0.35 -4.54
CA THR A 101 -0.68 0.97 -4.01
C THR A 101 0.39 1.65 -4.86
N TRP A 102 0.29 2.97 -4.97
CA TRP A 102 1.27 3.85 -5.63
C TRP A 102 1.28 5.23 -5.00
N GLN A 103 2.29 6.01 -5.34
CA GLN A 103 2.37 7.41 -4.98
C GLN A 103 2.50 8.24 -6.25
N GLU A 104 1.69 9.29 -6.38
CA GLU A 104 1.69 10.21 -7.50
C GLU A 104 2.80 11.26 -7.34
N ALA A 105 3.17 11.91 -8.45
CA ALA A 105 4.26 12.88 -8.48
C ALA A 105 4.05 14.07 -7.53
N ASP A 106 2.80 14.45 -7.23
CA ASP A 106 2.45 15.51 -6.27
C ASP A 106 2.51 15.04 -4.81
N GLY A 107 2.75 13.74 -4.59
CA GLY A 107 2.80 13.10 -3.28
C GLY A 107 1.48 12.48 -2.82
N THR A 108 0.42 12.55 -3.63
CA THR A 108 -0.83 11.83 -3.37
C THR A 108 -0.54 10.33 -3.28
N ALA A 109 -0.98 9.68 -2.21
CA ALA A 109 -0.85 8.23 -2.07
C ALA A 109 -2.21 7.57 -2.30
N VAL A 110 -2.24 6.59 -3.19
CA VAL A 110 -3.42 5.82 -3.53
C VAL A 110 -3.21 4.36 -3.15
N THR A 111 -4.22 3.80 -2.50
CA THR A 111 -4.27 2.37 -2.16
C THR A 111 -5.61 1.82 -2.59
N GLN A 112 -5.61 0.67 -3.27
CA GLN A 112 -6.82 0.01 -3.75
C GLN A 112 -6.87 -1.43 -3.27
N ILE A 113 -8.07 -1.92 -2.99
CA ILE A 113 -8.39 -3.34 -2.94
C ILE A 113 -9.38 -3.59 -4.08
N VAL A 114 -8.96 -4.39 -5.04
CA VAL A 114 -9.75 -4.79 -6.22
C VAL A 114 -10.16 -6.24 -6.04
N ASP A 115 -11.45 -6.52 -6.14
CA ASP A 115 -12.00 -7.88 -6.16
C ASP A 115 -12.58 -8.14 -7.56
N LEU A 116 -11.85 -8.92 -8.37
CA LEU A 116 -12.26 -9.22 -9.74
C LEU A 116 -13.44 -10.21 -9.80
N ARG A 117 -13.57 -11.06 -8.78
CA ARG A 117 -14.66 -12.04 -8.73
C ARG A 117 -15.99 -11.37 -8.39
N GLU A 118 -15.98 -10.49 -7.39
CA GLU A 118 -17.19 -9.75 -6.97
C GLU A 118 -17.41 -8.48 -7.82
N GLY A 119 -16.42 -8.08 -8.63
CA GLY A 119 -16.50 -6.87 -9.44
C GLY A 119 -16.56 -5.60 -8.60
N THR A 120 -15.83 -5.56 -7.48
CA THR A 120 -15.85 -4.43 -6.55
C THR A 120 -14.47 -3.83 -6.36
N VAL A 121 -14.43 -2.56 -5.93
CA VAL A 121 -13.21 -1.85 -5.59
C VAL A 121 -13.43 -0.98 -4.35
N MET A 122 -12.43 -0.94 -3.48
CA MET A 122 -12.29 0.06 -2.43
C MET A 122 -10.97 0.79 -2.64
N ALA A 123 -10.99 2.12 -2.57
CA ALA A 123 -9.79 2.94 -2.67
C ALA A 123 -9.67 3.87 -1.46
N SER A 124 -8.44 4.12 -1.03
CA SER A 124 -8.07 5.14 -0.06
C SER A 124 -7.08 6.09 -0.71
N VAL A 125 -7.37 7.38 -0.66
CA VAL A 125 -6.54 8.45 -1.24
C VAL A 125 -6.10 9.40 -0.14
N LEU A 126 -4.79 9.59 0.00
CA LEU A 126 -4.16 10.54 0.91
C LEU A 126 -3.63 11.72 0.11
N ASP A 127 -4.25 12.88 0.27
CA ASP A 127 -3.88 14.12 -0.41
C ASP A 127 -2.91 14.93 0.47
N PRO A 128 -1.66 15.16 0.01
CA PRO A 128 -0.67 15.91 0.78
C PRO A 128 -1.03 17.40 0.92
N ALA A 129 -1.81 17.97 0.01
CA ALA A 129 -2.26 19.36 0.12
C ALA A 129 -3.26 19.52 1.27
N LYS A 130 -4.18 18.57 1.42
CA LYS A 130 -5.09 18.50 2.58
C LYS A 130 -4.32 18.29 3.88
N ALA A 131 -3.36 17.39 3.87
CA ALA A 131 -2.53 17.12 5.07
C ALA A 131 -1.76 18.36 5.53
N LYS A 132 -1.24 19.17 4.61
CA LYS A 132 -0.59 20.46 4.91
C LYS A 132 -1.55 21.50 5.49
N SER A 133 -2.82 21.47 5.11
CA SER A 133 -3.86 22.35 5.68
C SER A 133 -4.40 21.87 7.03
N GLY A 134 -3.91 20.73 7.54
CA GLY A 134 -4.31 20.13 8.80
C GLY A 134 -5.37 19.03 8.69
N ASP A 135 -5.98 18.86 7.53
CA ASP A 135 -6.90 17.73 7.26
C ASP A 135 -6.10 16.49 6.81
N ARG A 136 -5.99 15.52 7.70
CA ARG A 136 -5.30 14.24 7.45
C ARG A 136 -6.25 13.09 7.20
N THR A 137 -7.52 13.39 6.94
CA THR A 137 -8.54 12.37 6.71
C THR A 137 -8.37 11.78 5.32
N PRO A 138 -8.17 10.45 5.18
CA PRO A 138 -8.17 9.79 3.87
C PRO A 138 -9.53 9.93 3.20
N LEU A 139 -9.53 10.15 1.90
CA LEU A 139 -10.73 9.96 1.09
C LEU A 139 -10.91 8.47 0.84
N VAL A 140 -12.00 7.89 1.32
CA VAL A 140 -12.34 6.49 1.06
C VAL A 140 -13.44 6.43 0.01
N LEU A 141 -13.20 5.66 -1.04
CA LEU A 141 -14.10 5.44 -2.16
C LEU A 141 -14.46 3.95 -2.23
N VAL A 142 -15.72 3.63 -2.41
CA VAL A 142 -16.21 2.27 -2.62
C VAL A 142 -17.03 2.24 -3.90
N GLY A 143 -16.80 1.25 -4.75
CA GLY A 143 -17.42 1.20 -6.05
C GLY A 143 -17.37 -0.16 -6.72
N THR A 144 -17.70 -0.19 -8.00
CA THR A 144 -17.63 -1.37 -8.85
C THR A 144 -16.40 -1.34 -9.74
N ALA A 145 -15.88 -2.52 -10.09
CA ALA A 145 -14.77 -2.71 -11.01
C ALA A 145 -15.24 -3.60 -12.18
N LYS A 146 -15.10 -3.11 -13.41
CA LYS A 146 -15.45 -3.85 -14.63
C LYS A 146 -14.26 -3.85 -15.58
N GLU A 147 -13.92 -5.02 -16.12
CA GLU A 147 -12.89 -5.13 -17.15
C GLU A 147 -13.36 -4.45 -18.44
N VAL A 148 -12.50 -3.58 -18.97
CA VAL A 148 -12.70 -2.92 -20.27
C VAL A 148 -12.04 -3.78 -21.32
N THR A 149 -12.84 -4.43 -22.15
CA THR A 149 -12.31 -5.15 -23.31
C THR A 149 -11.93 -4.10 -24.36
N GLN A 150 -10.64 -3.97 -24.65
CA GLN A 150 -10.23 -3.15 -25.79
C GLN A 150 -10.71 -3.84 -27.06
N ALA A 151 -11.58 -3.17 -27.82
CA ALA A 151 -11.89 -3.61 -29.18
C ALA A 151 -10.58 -3.59 -30.00
N LYS A 152 -10.24 -4.75 -30.58
CA LYS A 152 -9.10 -4.88 -31.51
C LYS A 152 -9.36 -4.11 -32.78
#